data_94ab2ac08e7fddc9e2b9390ae84421ce
#
_entry.id   94ab2ac08e7fddc9e2b9390ae84421ce
#
_cell.length_a   1.000
_cell.length_b   1.000
_cell.length_c   1.000
_cell.angle_alpha   90.00
_cell.angle_beta   90.00
_cell.angle_gamma   90.00
#
_symmetry.space_group_name_H-M   'P 1'
#
loop_
_entity.id
_entity.type
_entity.pdbx_description
1 polymer ?
#
loop_
_entity_poly.entity_id
_entity_poly.type
_entity_poly.pdbx_seq_one_letter_code
_entity_poly.pdbx_strand_id
1 'polypeptide(L)'
;MTLSLRFLLGAAVLVSGVTAVGKPAGQRQSDPDQTEAAPGRTYDLSIDDAVALAQQRSFKTARANRSLSENELRYDNAKSQYLPRLSTSLVANQQARQLAAHGSTYAYQVSSLGQFQGNANADLSMPIDVGGVIRRQVRQADLWRGIAASDVSNTALDVTLDVETSYLAALRAQNNADADERVAKEIADLLTRAGPKSPLGNFLQVELANAQQTAQSSRENADNAQDGLKLMLRVPPEAQFRLTSDFRGRKQPVQRDGLLARALTKRPDVVSAQLRVKQAQTSIEQVSDSRKPTVRVGAFASQQIAGGAFYDGGYDALRQEGGLVNISVPFVQWDNGQLRRNKEVARLQREQADADLEELRERVAYDVRQQVLAVSRAENRIRNLPDPKQALQALQRAEQMLLSAPPETAQGLVAQVSNARQAWRSAETATADAYIDYNNAVFRLKRLIGDTEPLLDRSSASEIPVQIVGPNFGQ
;
A
#
# COMPACT_ATOMS: atom_id res chain seq x y z
N MET A 1 -42.61 42.86 16.54
CA MET A 1 -41.48 41.87 16.53
C MET A 1 -41.71 40.69 15.58
N THR A 2 -42.75 40.64 14.79
CA THR A 2 -43.17 39.50 13.95
C THR A 2 -43.12 39.77 12.43
N LEU A 3 -42.69 40.95 12.00
CA LEU A 3 -42.59 41.32 10.55
C LEU A 3 -41.19 41.15 9.94
N SER A 4 -40.13 41.05 10.76
CA SER A 4 -38.76 40.98 10.27
C SER A 4 -38.31 39.55 9.81
N LEU A 5 -39.07 38.50 10.19
CA LEU A 5 -38.68 37.12 9.82
C LEU A 5 -39.13 36.70 8.40
N ARG A 6 -40.13 37.38 7.84
CA ARG A 6 -40.62 37.03 6.48
C ARG A 6 -39.76 37.61 5.33
N PHE A 7 -38.96 38.62 5.60
CA PHE A 7 -38.03 39.18 4.58
C PHE A 7 -36.75 38.39 4.46
N LEU A 8 -36.30 37.74 5.51
CA LEU A 8 -35.12 36.85 5.47
C LEU A 8 -35.37 35.53 4.68
N LEU A 9 -36.60 35.05 4.65
CA LEU A 9 -36.98 33.85 3.87
C LEU A 9 -37.13 34.14 2.38
N GLY A 10 -37.39 35.39 1.97
CA GLY A 10 -37.48 35.76 0.56
C GLY A 10 -36.15 35.83 -0.21
N ALA A 11 -35.05 36.12 0.50
CA ALA A 11 -33.72 36.13 -0.10
C ALA A 11 -33.11 34.72 -0.27
N ALA A 12 -33.58 33.75 0.49
CA ALA A 12 -33.12 32.36 0.41
C ALA A 12 -33.70 31.57 -0.79
N VAL A 13 -34.79 32.06 -1.36
CA VAL A 13 -35.51 31.34 -2.45
C VAL A 13 -34.92 31.64 -3.83
N LEU A 14 -34.14 32.73 -4.00
CA LEU A 14 -33.51 33.08 -5.29
C LEU A 14 -32.18 32.36 -5.58
N VAL A 15 -31.63 31.60 -4.62
CA VAL A 15 -30.39 30.83 -4.80
C VAL A 15 -30.65 29.36 -5.16
N SER A 16 -31.92 28.91 -5.09
CA SER A 16 -32.26 27.51 -5.33
C SER A 16 -32.30 27.07 -6.81
N GLY A 17 -31.87 27.91 -7.74
CA GLY A 17 -31.98 27.66 -9.19
C GLY A 17 -30.70 27.17 -9.89
N VAL A 18 -29.56 27.06 -9.20
CA VAL A 18 -28.37 26.44 -9.80
C VAL A 18 -28.31 24.99 -9.35
N THR A 19 -29.03 24.15 -10.05
CA THR A 19 -28.77 22.70 -10.01
C THR A 19 -27.33 22.50 -10.49
N ALA A 20 -26.40 22.34 -9.57
CA ALA A 20 -25.13 21.73 -9.86
C ALA A 20 -25.45 20.37 -10.49
N VAL A 21 -25.10 20.23 -11.78
CA VAL A 21 -25.03 18.91 -12.43
C VAL A 21 -23.88 18.20 -11.74
N GLY A 22 -24.15 17.71 -10.54
CA GLY A 22 -23.31 16.73 -9.88
C GLY A 22 -23.35 15.48 -10.75
N LYS A 23 -22.20 15.07 -11.28
CA LYS A 23 -21.99 13.72 -11.74
C LYS A 23 -22.63 12.78 -10.72
N PRO A 24 -23.49 11.84 -11.09
CA PRO A 24 -24.07 10.92 -10.12
C PRO A 24 -22.92 10.23 -9.41
N ALA A 25 -22.93 10.34 -8.09
CA ALA A 25 -22.08 9.55 -7.20
C ALA A 25 -22.19 8.10 -7.70
N GLY A 26 -21.02 7.51 -7.98
CA GLY A 26 -20.93 6.21 -8.59
C GLY A 26 -21.90 5.25 -7.93
N GLN A 27 -22.69 4.60 -8.75
CA GLN A 27 -23.44 3.42 -8.38
C GLN A 27 -22.47 2.54 -7.57
N ARG A 28 -22.79 2.31 -6.31
CA ARG A 28 -22.24 1.17 -5.60
C ARG A 28 -22.55 -0.03 -6.49
N GLN A 29 -21.55 -0.48 -7.23
CA GLN A 29 -21.61 -1.82 -7.80
C GLN A 29 -21.89 -2.73 -6.60
N SER A 30 -23.09 -3.28 -6.59
CA SER A 30 -23.41 -4.43 -5.76
C SER A 30 -22.36 -5.49 -6.08
N ASP A 31 -21.53 -5.81 -5.10
CA ASP A 31 -20.58 -6.91 -5.20
C ASP A 31 -21.32 -8.16 -5.70
N PRO A 32 -20.83 -8.80 -6.75
CA PRO A 32 -21.39 -10.06 -7.18
C PRO A 32 -21.03 -11.13 -6.14
N ASP A 33 -22.05 -11.76 -5.64
CA ASP A 33 -22.04 -13.06 -4.98
C ASP A 33 -20.99 -13.30 -3.89
N GLN A 34 -21.37 -12.93 -2.67
CA GLN A 34 -20.73 -13.47 -1.46
C GLN A 34 -21.17 -14.94 -1.31
N THR A 35 -20.50 -15.85 -1.98
CA THR A 35 -20.69 -17.27 -1.71
C THR A 35 -19.98 -17.56 -0.38
N GLU A 36 -20.74 -17.80 0.68
CA GLU A 36 -20.23 -18.28 1.96
C GLU A 36 -19.37 -19.53 1.74
N ALA A 37 -18.13 -19.47 2.23
CA ALA A 37 -17.24 -20.61 2.21
C ALA A 37 -17.87 -21.74 3.06
N ALA A 38 -18.34 -22.80 2.40
CA ALA A 38 -18.86 -23.95 3.10
C ALA A 38 -17.77 -24.57 3.99
N PRO A 39 -18.02 -24.79 5.29
CA PRO A 39 -17.03 -25.37 6.21
C PRO A 39 -16.63 -26.77 5.70
N GLY A 40 -15.31 -27.01 5.55
CA GLY A 40 -14.75 -28.29 5.14
C GLY A 40 -14.37 -28.42 3.65
N ARG A 41 -14.48 -27.37 2.84
CA ARG A 41 -13.99 -27.38 1.44
C ARG A 41 -12.50 -27.09 1.38
N THR A 42 -11.74 -27.99 0.77
CA THR A 42 -10.32 -27.75 0.45
C THR A 42 -10.22 -27.06 -0.90
N TYR A 43 -9.54 -25.93 -0.94
CA TYR A 43 -9.32 -25.13 -2.16
C TYR A 43 -7.93 -25.38 -2.70
N ASP A 44 -7.81 -25.58 -4.00
CA ASP A 44 -6.54 -25.64 -4.69
C ASP A 44 -6.02 -24.21 -4.86
N LEU A 45 -4.85 -23.92 -4.30
CA LEU A 45 -4.23 -22.59 -4.34
C LEU A 45 -2.93 -22.67 -5.12
N SER A 46 -2.90 -22.04 -6.30
CA SER A 46 -1.66 -21.79 -7.02
C SER A 46 -0.99 -20.51 -6.50
N ILE A 47 0.30 -20.32 -6.81
CA ILE A 47 1.02 -19.12 -6.41
C ILE A 47 0.45 -17.87 -7.12
N ASP A 48 0.03 -17.99 -8.38
CA ASP A 48 -0.53 -16.88 -9.14
C ASP A 48 -1.91 -16.47 -8.59
N ASP A 49 -2.75 -17.45 -8.20
CA ASP A 49 -4.03 -17.18 -7.53
C ASP A 49 -3.82 -16.50 -6.17
N ALA A 50 -2.83 -16.96 -5.40
CA ALA A 50 -2.48 -16.35 -4.12
C ALA A 50 -2.03 -14.89 -4.28
N VAL A 51 -1.19 -14.60 -5.28
CA VAL A 51 -0.73 -13.22 -5.59
C VAL A 51 -1.91 -12.36 -6.03
N ALA A 52 -2.76 -12.84 -6.96
CA ALA A 52 -3.94 -12.10 -7.43
C ALA A 52 -4.89 -11.77 -6.29
N LEU A 53 -5.16 -12.73 -5.42
CA LEU A 53 -6.01 -12.58 -4.25
C LEU A 53 -5.45 -11.56 -3.26
N ALA A 54 -4.15 -11.63 -2.97
CA ALA A 54 -3.50 -10.69 -2.07
C ALA A 54 -3.48 -9.27 -2.63
N GLN A 55 -3.22 -9.08 -3.92
CA GLN A 55 -3.25 -7.76 -4.55
C GLN A 55 -4.62 -7.10 -4.44
N GLN A 56 -5.70 -7.87 -4.56
CA GLN A 56 -7.07 -7.37 -4.42
C GLN A 56 -7.42 -7.02 -2.97
N ARG A 57 -6.94 -7.79 -1.99
CA ARG A 57 -7.39 -7.74 -0.59
C ARG A 57 -6.42 -7.09 0.38
N SER A 58 -5.17 -6.88 -0.02
CA SER A 58 -4.14 -6.31 0.86
C SER A 58 -4.51 -4.90 1.33
N PHE A 59 -4.41 -4.67 2.64
CA PHE A 59 -4.52 -3.32 3.20
C PHE A 59 -3.42 -2.39 2.69
N LYS A 60 -2.22 -2.93 2.39
CA LYS A 60 -1.12 -2.15 1.82
C LYS A 60 -1.53 -1.60 0.46
N THR A 61 -2.05 -2.46 -0.42
CA THR A 61 -2.54 -2.07 -1.76
C THR A 61 -3.73 -1.09 -1.67
N ALA A 62 -4.70 -1.37 -0.80
CA ALA A 62 -5.85 -0.49 -0.60
C ALA A 62 -5.43 0.91 -0.10
N ARG A 63 -4.44 0.99 0.81
CA ARG A 63 -3.88 2.27 1.29
C ARG A 63 -3.16 3.01 0.18
N ALA A 64 -2.33 2.34 -0.60
CA ALA A 64 -1.61 2.95 -1.71
C ALA A 64 -2.58 3.50 -2.78
N ASN A 65 -3.63 2.74 -3.13
CA ASN A 65 -4.67 3.19 -4.05
C ASN A 65 -5.45 4.41 -3.53
N ARG A 66 -5.77 4.45 -2.23
CA ARG A 66 -6.42 5.64 -1.62
C ARG A 66 -5.51 6.86 -1.67
N SER A 67 -4.21 6.69 -1.43
CA SER A 67 -3.23 7.77 -1.57
C SER A 67 -3.13 8.27 -3.01
N LEU A 68 -3.20 7.37 -4.00
CA LEU A 68 -3.25 7.77 -5.41
C LEU A 68 -4.53 8.57 -5.70
N SER A 69 -5.71 8.07 -5.29
CA SER A 69 -6.99 8.77 -5.48
C SER A 69 -7.00 10.15 -4.80
N GLU A 70 -6.39 10.28 -3.60
CA GLU A 70 -6.22 11.58 -2.94
C GLU A 70 -5.38 12.55 -3.79
N ASN A 71 -4.28 12.09 -4.37
CA ASN A 71 -3.42 12.92 -5.21
C ASN A 71 -4.05 13.23 -6.58
N GLU A 72 -4.91 12.35 -7.11
CA GLU A 72 -5.74 12.64 -8.29
C GLU A 72 -6.73 13.76 -8.00
N LEU A 73 -7.43 13.71 -6.86
CA LEU A 73 -8.33 14.79 -6.45
C LEU A 73 -7.58 16.11 -6.20
N ARG A 74 -6.37 16.06 -5.65
CA ARG A 74 -5.52 17.26 -5.49
C ARG A 74 -5.10 17.84 -6.84
N TYR A 75 -4.81 16.98 -7.83
CA TYR A 75 -4.50 17.42 -9.19
C TYR A 75 -5.71 18.07 -9.87
N ASP A 76 -6.91 17.48 -9.76
CA ASP A 76 -8.14 18.05 -10.28
C ASP A 76 -8.48 19.37 -9.57
N ASN A 77 -8.24 19.46 -8.27
CA ASN A 77 -8.39 20.68 -7.50
C ASN A 77 -7.42 21.78 -7.95
N ALA A 78 -6.17 21.43 -8.27
CA ALA A 78 -5.22 22.39 -8.84
C ALA A 78 -5.67 22.89 -10.23
N LYS A 79 -6.20 22.01 -11.08
CA LYS A 79 -6.79 22.39 -12.37
C LYS A 79 -8.03 23.26 -12.24
N SER A 80 -8.86 23.01 -11.25
CA SER A 80 -10.09 23.79 -11.02
C SER A 80 -9.80 25.25 -10.67
N GLN A 81 -8.56 25.58 -10.29
CA GLN A 81 -8.14 26.96 -10.07
C GLN A 81 -8.19 27.84 -11.33
N TYR A 82 -8.18 27.24 -12.54
CA TYR A 82 -8.39 27.96 -13.78
C TYR A 82 -9.87 28.32 -14.04
N LEU A 83 -10.79 27.67 -13.34
CA LEU A 83 -12.22 27.84 -13.57
C LEU A 83 -12.77 29.06 -12.82
N PRO A 84 -13.85 29.68 -13.32
CA PRO A 84 -14.58 30.72 -12.59
C PRO A 84 -15.06 30.16 -11.24
N ARG A 85 -14.92 30.95 -10.20
CA ARG A 85 -15.36 30.61 -8.84
C ARG A 85 -16.45 31.58 -8.41
N LEU A 86 -17.61 31.04 -8.06
CA LEU A 86 -18.70 31.78 -7.47
C LEU A 86 -18.58 31.68 -5.94
N SER A 87 -18.49 32.83 -5.29
CA SER A 87 -18.58 32.93 -3.84
C SER A 87 -19.80 33.76 -3.42
N THR A 88 -20.55 33.29 -2.46
CA THR A 88 -21.67 34.04 -1.89
C THR A 88 -21.44 34.17 -0.39
N SER A 89 -21.68 35.34 0.14
CA SER A 89 -21.59 35.60 1.57
C SER A 89 -22.78 36.44 2.05
N LEU A 90 -23.30 36.07 3.20
CA LEU A 90 -24.31 36.85 3.93
C LEU A 90 -23.73 37.17 5.30
N VAL A 91 -23.61 38.45 5.59
CA VAL A 91 -23.10 38.94 6.87
C VAL A 91 -24.14 39.83 7.49
N ALA A 92 -24.53 39.56 8.71
CA ALA A 92 -25.44 40.41 9.50
C ALA A 92 -24.71 40.84 10.78
N ASN A 93 -24.51 42.14 10.93
CA ASN A 93 -23.83 42.71 12.07
C ASN A 93 -24.78 43.69 12.80
N GLN A 94 -24.82 43.60 14.12
CA GLN A 94 -25.46 44.60 14.97
C GLN A 94 -24.37 45.29 15.78
N GLN A 95 -24.18 46.56 15.58
CA GLN A 95 -23.18 47.34 16.30
C GLN A 95 -23.89 48.39 17.21
N ALA A 96 -23.50 48.41 18.45
CA ALA A 96 -23.86 49.48 19.37
C ALA A 96 -22.76 50.54 19.32
N ARG A 97 -23.09 51.73 18.82
CA ARG A 97 -22.15 52.83 18.73
C ARG A 97 -22.40 53.80 19.89
N GLN A 98 -21.42 53.94 20.80
CA GLN A 98 -21.41 54.97 21.79
C GLN A 98 -20.81 56.25 21.17
N LEU A 99 -21.62 57.29 21.02
CA LEU A 99 -21.10 58.62 20.65
C LEU A 99 -20.72 59.34 21.94
N ALA A 100 -19.44 59.47 22.23
CA ALA A 100 -18.95 60.36 23.29
C ALA A 100 -18.88 61.79 22.73
N ALA A 101 -19.75 62.66 23.17
CA ALA A 101 -19.65 64.09 22.91
C ALA A 101 -18.59 64.68 23.86
N HIS A 102 -17.47 65.20 23.31
CA HIS A 102 -16.50 65.96 24.07
C HIS A 102 -16.87 67.44 24.05
N GLY A 103 -17.12 67.99 25.22
CA GLY A 103 -16.98 69.41 25.51
C GLY A 103 -18.22 70.27 25.41
N SER A 104 -19.24 70.03 26.18
CA SER A 104 -20.11 71.09 26.70
C SER A 104 -20.87 70.61 27.95
N THR A 105 -21.23 71.55 28.78
CA THR A 105 -21.74 71.41 30.15
C THR A 105 -23.14 70.75 30.28
N TYR A 106 -23.66 70.11 29.25
CA TYR A 106 -24.88 69.35 29.25
C TYR A 106 -24.60 67.91 28.75
N ALA A 107 -24.54 67.01 29.71
CA ALA A 107 -24.46 65.60 29.41
C ALA A 107 -25.82 65.11 28.85
N TYR A 108 -25.96 65.09 27.54
CA TYR A 108 -26.97 64.29 26.89
C TYR A 108 -26.49 62.83 26.92
N GLN A 109 -27.13 62.00 27.70
CA GLN A 109 -27.01 60.57 27.55
C GLN A 109 -27.55 60.20 26.15
N VAL A 110 -26.68 60.09 25.18
CA VAL A 110 -27.05 59.46 23.93
C VAL A 110 -27.09 57.98 24.17
N SER A 111 -28.30 57.45 24.27
CA SER A 111 -28.56 56.00 24.30
C SER A 111 -27.89 55.38 23.06
N SER A 112 -27.28 54.22 23.28
CA SER A 112 -26.59 53.43 22.26
C SER A 112 -27.50 53.21 21.04
N LEU A 113 -27.11 53.83 19.92
CA LEU A 113 -27.73 53.60 18.62
C LEU A 113 -27.30 52.23 18.11
N GLY A 114 -28.16 51.26 18.22
CA GLY A 114 -27.97 49.95 17.59
C GLY A 114 -28.11 50.13 16.06
N GLN A 115 -27.04 50.02 15.34
CA GLN A 115 -27.07 49.94 13.88
C GLN A 115 -27.07 48.46 13.45
N PHE A 116 -28.10 48.11 12.71
CA PHE A 116 -28.12 46.83 12.00
C PHE A 116 -27.55 47.03 10.61
N GLN A 117 -26.59 46.18 10.25
CA GLN A 117 -26.04 46.12 8.90
C GLN A 117 -26.11 44.67 8.38
N GLY A 118 -26.78 44.49 7.28
CA GLY A 118 -26.82 43.26 6.53
C GLY A 118 -26.12 43.42 5.20
N ASN A 119 -25.19 42.55 4.88
CA ASN A 119 -24.52 42.49 3.58
C ASN A 119 -24.72 41.11 2.94
N ALA A 120 -25.33 41.11 1.75
CA ALA A 120 -25.37 39.93 0.90
C ALA A 120 -24.48 40.19 -0.32
N ASN A 121 -23.49 39.39 -0.53
CA ASN A 121 -22.56 39.50 -1.63
C ASN A 121 -22.54 38.22 -2.47
N ALA A 122 -22.50 38.35 -3.77
CA ALA A 122 -22.21 37.32 -4.74
C ALA A 122 -21.06 37.82 -5.64
N ASP A 123 -19.97 37.06 -5.68
CA ASP A 123 -18.77 37.35 -6.44
C ASP A 123 -18.45 36.15 -7.36
N LEU A 124 -18.41 36.40 -8.65
CA LEU A 124 -17.94 35.48 -9.68
C LEU A 124 -16.57 35.93 -10.11
N SER A 125 -15.52 35.19 -9.81
CA SER A 125 -14.16 35.57 -10.17
C SER A 125 -13.40 34.45 -10.86
N MET A 126 -12.56 34.82 -11.84
CA MET A 126 -11.70 33.89 -12.58
C MET A 126 -10.27 34.48 -12.60
N PRO A 127 -9.27 33.70 -12.12
CA PRO A 127 -7.88 34.12 -12.21
C PRO A 127 -7.33 33.91 -13.63
N ILE A 128 -6.54 34.86 -14.10
CA ILE A 128 -5.76 34.76 -15.35
C ILE A 128 -4.30 34.49 -14.97
N ASP A 129 -3.76 33.38 -15.39
CA ASP A 129 -2.42 32.93 -15.00
C ASP A 129 -1.30 33.61 -15.82
N VAL A 130 -1.16 34.91 -15.68
CA VAL A 130 -0.12 35.72 -16.36
C VAL A 130 1.28 35.34 -15.86
N GLY A 131 1.40 35.07 -14.55
CA GLY A 131 2.66 34.72 -13.90
C GLY A 131 3.05 33.25 -14.00
N GLY A 132 2.19 32.36 -14.51
CA GLY A 132 2.38 30.91 -14.56
C GLY A 132 2.32 30.26 -13.18
N VAL A 133 1.71 30.91 -12.18
CA VAL A 133 1.61 30.42 -10.81
C VAL A 133 0.72 29.19 -10.76
N ILE A 134 -0.49 29.26 -11.35
CA ILE A 134 -1.44 28.15 -11.38
C ILE A 134 -0.85 26.99 -12.18
N ARG A 135 -0.18 27.26 -13.30
CA ARG A 135 0.49 26.24 -14.11
C ARG A 135 1.51 25.45 -13.31
N ARG A 136 2.31 26.12 -12.45
CA ARG A 136 3.29 25.46 -11.58
C ARG A 136 2.62 24.65 -10.48
N GLN A 137 1.52 25.14 -9.90
CA GLN A 137 0.73 24.39 -8.92
C GLN A 137 0.14 23.12 -9.53
N VAL A 138 -0.40 23.20 -10.76
CA VAL A 138 -0.89 22.01 -11.49
C VAL A 138 0.26 21.04 -11.78
N ARG A 139 1.43 21.53 -12.22
CA ARG A 139 2.62 20.69 -12.43
C ARG A 139 3.07 20.01 -11.14
N GLN A 140 3.08 20.73 -10.03
CA GLN A 140 3.41 20.19 -8.72
C GLN A 140 2.45 19.07 -8.31
N ALA A 141 1.15 19.29 -8.48
CA ALA A 141 0.13 18.28 -8.18
C ALA A 141 0.24 17.06 -9.10
N ASP A 142 0.60 17.24 -10.38
CA ASP A 142 0.85 16.15 -11.33
C ASP A 142 2.07 15.29 -10.92
N LEU A 143 3.14 15.94 -10.45
CA LEU A 143 4.31 15.23 -9.92
C LEU A 143 3.96 14.40 -8.68
N TRP A 144 3.15 14.94 -7.76
CA TRP A 144 2.65 14.19 -6.60
C TRP A 144 1.82 12.99 -7.01
N ARG A 145 0.93 13.16 -8.01
CA ARG A 145 0.16 12.05 -8.58
C ARG A 145 1.06 10.97 -9.16
N GLY A 146 2.10 11.38 -9.92
CA GLY A 146 3.08 10.44 -10.48
C GLY A 146 3.87 9.68 -9.42
N ILE A 147 4.27 10.34 -8.32
CA ILE A 147 4.92 9.69 -7.18
C ILE A 147 3.97 8.67 -6.55
N ALA A 148 2.73 9.05 -6.27
CA ALA A 148 1.73 8.13 -5.70
C ALA A 148 1.43 6.92 -6.61
N ALA A 149 1.39 7.10 -7.93
CA ALA A 149 1.25 6.00 -8.89
C ALA A 149 2.44 5.04 -8.85
N SER A 150 3.66 5.58 -8.71
CA SER A 150 4.87 4.77 -8.54
C SER A 150 4.84 4.00 -7.20
N ASP A 151 4.34 4.62 -6.13
CA ASP A 151 4.21 3.99 -4.81
C ASP A 151 3.17 2.85 -4.83
N VAL A 152 2.07 2.97 -5.60
CA VAL A 152 1.13 1.86 -5.84
C VAL A 152 1.83 0.70 -6.51
N SER A 153 2.60 0.95 -7.57
CA SER A 153 3.34 -0.09 -8.29
C SER A 153 4.39 -0.75 -7.39
N ASN A 154 5.10 0.04 -6.58
CA ASN A 154 6.08 -0.49 -5.62
C ASN A 154 5.41 -1.37 -4.56
N THR A 155 4.26 -0.93 -4.02
CA THR A 155 3.48 -1.70 -3.04
C THR A 155 2.97 -3.01 -3.63
N ALA A 156 2.53 -3.00 -4.89
CA ALA A 156 2.09 -4.22 -5.58
C ALA A 156 3.24 -5.23 -5.72
N LEU A 157 4.45 -4.78 -6.07
CA LEU A 157 5.65 -5.63 -6.11
C LEU A 157 6.02 -6.20 -4.74
N ASP A 158 5.92 -5.38 -3.68
CA ASP A 158 6.22 -5.83 -2.31
C ASP A 158 5.19 -6.87 -1.84
N VAL A 159 3.89 -6.64 -2.09
CA VAL A 159 2.84 -7.61 -1.75
C VAL A 159 3.03 -8.91 -2.52
N THR A 160 3.39 -8.84 -3.80
CA THR A 160 3.70 -10.02 -4.61
C THR A 160 4.83 -10.82 -3.99
N LEU A 161 5.96 -10.19 -3.68
CA LEU A 161 7.11 -10.86 -3.07
C LEU A 161 6.77 -11.43 -1.69
N ASP A 162 6.03 -10.68 -0.86
CA ASP A 162 5.60 -11.15 0.47
C ASP A 162 4.79 -12.45 0.36
N VAL A 163 3.87 -12.52 -0.60
CA VAL A 163 3.03 -13.72 -0.85
C VAL A 163 3.85 -14.87 -1.40
N GLU A 164 4.69 -14.62 -2.41
CA GLU A 164 5.55 -15.63 -3.02
C GLU A 164 6.48 -16.26 -1.98
N THR A 165 7.10 -15.44 -1.13
CA THR A 165 7.97 -15.94 -0.05
C THR A 165 7.21 -16.73 1.01
N SER A 166 6.01 -16.29 1.39
CA SER A 166 5.17 -16.99 2.35
C SER A 166 4.62 -18.30 1.80
N TYR A 167 4.23 -18.33 0.53
CA TYR A 167 3.82 -19.56 -0.17
C TYR A 167 4.95 -20.59 -0.17
N LEU A 168 6.17 -20.17 -0.54
CA LEU A 168 7.34 -21.05 -0.52
C LEU A 168 7.71 -21.52 0.89
N ALA A 169 7.51 -20.66 1.91
CA ALA A 169 7.73 -21.04 3.32
C ALA A 169 6.72 -22.10 3.76
N ALA A 170 5.44 -21.95 3.42
CA ALA A 170 4.41 -22.94 3.71
C ALA A 170 4.68 -24.27 2.97
N LEU A 171 5.08 -24.22 1.70
CA LEU A 171 5.46 -25.40 0.94
C LEU A 171 6.67 -26.13 1.55
N ARG A 172 7.67 -25.39 2.04
CA ARG A 172 8.84 -25.94 2.75
C ARG A 172 8.43 -26.63 4.05
N ALA A 173 7.60 -25.97 4.86
CA ALA A 173 7.13 -26.53 6.12
C ALA A 173 6.31 -27.79 5.90
N GLN A 174 5.43 -27.81 4.89
CA GLN A 174 4.69 -29.00 4.50
C GLN A 174 5.62 -30.15 4.05
N ASN A 175 6.63 -29.85 3.22
CA ASN A 175 7.59 -30.85 2.77
C ASN A 175 8.39 -31.46 3.93
N ASN A 176 8.76 -30.64 4.93
CA ASN A 176 9.44 -31.12 6.12
C ASN A 176 8.52 -32.04 6.97
N ALA A 177 7.24 -31.68 7.16
CA ALA A 177 6.26 -32.47 7.83
C ALA A 177 6.06 -33.83 7.15
N ASP A 178 5.89 -33.84 5.82
CA ASP A 178 5.76 -35.04 5.01
C ASP A 178 7.01 -35.96 5.14
N ALA A 179 8.21 -35.36 5.20
CA ALA A 179 9.45 -36.11 5.37
C ALA A 179 9.55 -36.74 6.76
N ASP A 180 9.18 -36.01 7.82
CA ASP A 180 9.20 -36.52 9.19
C ASP A 180 8.12 -37.59 9.43
N GLU A 181 6.93 -37.45 8.81
CA GLU A 181 5.91 -38.52 8.83
C GLU A 181 6.41 -39.77 8.11
N ARG A 182 7.14 -39.67 7.00
CA ARG A 182 7.75 -40.84 6.33
C ARG A 182 8.80 -41.53 7.20
N VAL A 183 9.62 -40.73 7.89
CA VAL A 183 10.59 -41.28 8.86
C VAL A 183 9.90 -42.06 10.00
N ALA A 184 8.86 -41.45 10.58
CA ALA A 184 8.08 -42.13 11.64
C ALA A 184 7.44 -43.44 11.15
N LYS A 185 6.89 -43.43 9.92
CA LYS A 185 6.31 -44.62 9.29
C LYS A 185 7.36 -45.72 9.04
N GLU A 186 8.54 -45.34 8.53
CA GLU A 186 9.65 -46.27 8.29
C GLU A 186 10.11 -46.95 9.59
N ILE A 187 10.21 -46.19 10.70
CA ILE A 187 10.53 -46.77 12.01
C ILE A 187 9.44 -47.73 12.49
N ALA A 188 8.15 -47.38 12.27
CA ALA A 188 7.03 -48.27 12.62
C ALA A 188 7.06 -49.60 11.82
N ASP A 189 7.38 -49.51 10.53
CA ASP A 189 7.53 -50.69 9.67
C ASP A 189 8.73 -51.54 10.08
N LEU A 190 9.85 -50.91 10.46
CA LEU A 190 11.03 -51.59 10.95
C LEU A 190 10.74 -52.30 12.32
N LEU A 191 10.02 -51.63 13.23
CA LEU A 191 9.57 -52.18 14.50
C LEU A 191 8.70 -53.44 14.30
N THR A 192 7.80 -53.40 13.33
CA THR A 192 6.93 -54.52 12.98
C THR A 192 7.76 -55.71 12.50
N ARG A 193 8.78 -55.47 11.66
CA ARG A 193 9.70 -56.49 11.16
C ARG A 193 10.63 -57.06 12.24
N ALA A 194 11.10 -56.23 13.16
CA ALA A 194 12.01 -56.62 14.24
C ALA A 194 11.32 -57.40 15.39
N GLY A 195 10.02 -57.26 15.51
CA GLY A 195 9.20 -57.79 16.60
C GLY A 195 9.20 -56.88 17.84
N PRO A 196 8.03 -56.44 18.31
CA PRO A 196 7.91 -55.42 19.37
C PRO A 196 8.41 -55.88 20.76
N LYS A 197 8.55 -57.17 20.99
CA LYS A 197 9.02 -57.76 22.28
C LYS A 197 10.51 -58.10 22.26
N SER A 198 11.23 -57.85 21.18
CA SER A 198 12.67 -58.09 21.11
C SER A 198 13.44 -56.95 21.81
N PRO A 199 14.68 -57.13 22.27
CA PRO A 199 15.52 -56.04 22.78
C PRO A 199 15.67 -54.90 21.79
N LEU A 200 15.74 -55.20 20.51
CA LEU A 200 15.73 -54.23 19.41
C LEU A 200 14.38 -53.51 19.32
N GLY A 201 13.28 -54.26 19.52
CA GLY A 201 11.93 -53.67 19.51
C GLY A 201 11.73 -52.61 20.59
N ASN A 202 12.24 -52.81 21.80
CA ASN A 202 12.17 -51.81 22.87
C ASN A 202 12.90 -50.51 22.50
N PHE A 203 14.07 -50.61 21.86
CA PHE A 203 14.81 -49.44 21.38
C PHE A 203 14.04 -48.73 20.26
N LEU A 204 13.53 -49.46 19.27
CA LEU A 204 12.77 -48.92 18.18
C LEU A 204 11.46 -48.26 18.63
N GLN A 205 10.85 -48.70 19.72
CA GLN A 205 9.67 -48.03 20.32
C GLN A 205 10.00 -46.64 20.82
N VAL A 206 11.16 -46.46 21.49
CA VAL A 206 11.61 -45.14 21.95
C VAL A 206 11.93 -44.25 20.75
N GLU A 207 12.60 -44.81 19.74
CA GLU A 207 12.92 -44.04 18.50
C GLU A 207 11.65 -43.66 17.74
N LEU A 208 10.65 -44.51 17.68
CA LEU A 208 9.34 -44.23 17.09
C LEU A 208 8.61 -43.12 17.83
N ALA A 209 8.60 -43.17 19.17
CA ALA A 209 7.98 -42.12 19.97
C ALA A 209 8.63 -40.75 19.71
N ASN A 210 9.96 -40.68 19.65
CA ASN A 210 10.70 -39.46 19.31
C ASN A 210 10.41 -38.98 17.86
N ALA A 211 10.35 -39.90 16.90
CA ALA A 211 10.03 -39.56 15.52
C ALA A 211 8.57 -39.08 15.36
N GLN A 212 7.63 -39.69 16.09
CA GLN A 212 6.23 -39.23 16.11
C GLN A 212 6.10 -37.82 16.71
N GLN A 213 6.83 -37.54 17.81
CA GLN A 213 6.86 -36.20 18.39
C GLN A 213 7.45 -35.16 17.41
N THR A 214 8.53 -35.55 16.71
CA THR A 214 9.14 -34.69 15.68
C THR A 214 8.16 -34.44 14.52
N ALA A 215 7.51 -35.47 14.02
CA ALA A 215 6.51 -35.37 12.96
C ALA A 215 5.31 -34.49 13.38
N GLN A 216 4.84 -34.64 14.62
CA GLN A 216 3.79 -33.78 15.18
C GLN A 216 4.22 -32.31 15.22
N SER A 217 5.42 -32.02 15.73
CA SER A 217 5.96 -30.65 15.78
C SER A 217 6.14 -30.04 14.36
N SER A 218 6.60 -30.86 13.41
CA SER A 218 6.74 -30.42 12.02
C SER A 218 5.38 -30.16 11.35
N ARG A 219 4.35 -30.94 11.73
CA ARG A 219 2.96 -30.70 11.27
C ARG A 219 2.41 -29.39 11.81
N GLU A 220 2.58 -29.13 13.10
CA GLU A 220 2.19 -27.86 13.72
C GLU A 220 2.90 -26.66 13.07
N ASN A 221 4.18 -26.81 12.72
CA ASN A 221 4.92 -25.77 11.98
C ASN A 221 4.36 -25.56 10.56
N ALA A 222 3.92 -26.62 9.88
CA ALA A 222 3.29 -26.52 8.58
C ALA A 222 1.92 -25.82 8.66
N ASP A 223 1.11 -26.15 9.65
CA ASP A 223 -0.18 -25.51 9.91
C ASP A 223 0.01 -24.02 10.24
N ASN A 224 0.97 -23.68 11.10
CA ASN A 224 1.31 -22.29 11.41
C ASN A 224 1.76 -21.50 10.17
N ALA A 225 2.55 -22.12 9.29
CA ALA A 225 2.99 -21.47 8.05
C ALA A 225 1.82 -21.25 7.08
N GLN A 226 0.89 -22.20 6.99
CA GLN A 226 -0.34 -22.05 6.20
C GLN A 226 -1.25 -20.97 6.80
N ASP A 227 -1.38 -20.90 8.12
CA ASP A 227 -2.18 -19.86 8.78
C ASP A 227 -1.57 -18.47 8.57
N GLY A 228 -0.25 -18.35 8.57
CA GLY A 228 0.44 -17.12 8.15
C GLY A 228 0.11 -16.69 6.73
N LEU A 229 0.04 -17.64 5.80
CA LEU A 229 -0.39 -17.40 4.42
C LEU A 229 -1.87 -16.99 4.36
N LYS A 230 -2.79 -17.67 5.07
CA LYS A 230 -4.21 -17.31 5.15
C LYS A 230 -4.41 -15.89 5.66
N LEU A 231 -3.68 -15.50 6.71
CA LEU A 231 -3.72 -14.13 7.24
C LEU A 231 -3.31 -13.11 6.18
N MET A 232 -2.26 -13.38 5.42
CA MET A 232 -1.77 -12.50 4.35
C MET A 232 -2.78 -12.37 3.21
N LEU A 233 -3.44 -13.47 2.84
CA LEU A 233 -4.48 -13.53 1.82
C LEU A 233 -5.84 -13.00 2.32
N ARG A 234 -5.98 -12.75 3.63
CA ARG A 234 -7.23 -12.34 4.28
C ARG A 234 -8.37 -13.33 4.01
N VAL A 235 -8.08 -14.58 4.25
CA VAL A 235 -9.03 -15.67 4.11
C VAL A 235 -9.38 -16.19 5.52
N PRO A 236 -10.61 -16.65 5.75
CA PRO A 236 -11.00 -17.23 7.03
C PRO A 236 -10.04 -18.35 7.49
N PRO A 237 -9.73 -18.46 8.78
CA PRO A 237 -8.80 -19.48 9.31
C PRO A 237 -9.28 -20.91 9.07
N GLU A 238 -10.60 -21.10 8.95
CA GLU A 238 -11.22 -22.41 8.71
C GLU A 238 -11.02 -22.93 7.27
N ALA A 239 -10.63 -22.05 6.34
CA ALA A 239 -10.38 -22.46 4.96
C ALA A 239 -9.17 -23.39 4.89
N GLN A 240 -9.31 -24.51 4.23
CA GLN A 240 -8.21 -25.43 3.97
C GLN A 240 -7.66 -25.21 2.56
N PHE A 241 -6.33 -25.08 2.45
CA PHE A 241 -5.66 -24.95 1.17
C PHE A 241 -4.78 -26.13 0.86
N ARG A 242 -4.85 -26.58 -0.40
CA ARG A 242 -3.87 -27.46 -0.98
C ARG A 242 -2.98 -26.63 -1.92
N LEU A 243 -1.70 -26.53 -1.60
CA LEU A 243 -0.73 -25.83 -2.42
C LEU A 243 -0.45 -26.65 -3.68
N THR A 244 -0.82 -26.10 -4.87
CA THR A 244 -0.74 -26.82 -6.13
C THR A 244 0.52 -26.54 -6.93
N SER A 245 1.15 -25.37 -6.73
CA SER A 245 2.39 -25.02 -7.41
C SER A 245 3.57 -25.78 -6.82
N ASP A 246 4.08 -26.76 -7.57
CA ASP A 246 5.22 -27.57 -7.13
C ASP A 246 6.55 -26.95 -7.56
N PHE A 247 7.26 -26.39 -6.59
CA PHE A 247 8.61 -25.85 -6.77
C PHE A 247 9.71 -26.80 -6.32
N ARG A 248 9.39 -28.03 -5.90
CA ARG A 248 10.35 -28.99 -5.33
C ARG A 248 11.32 -29.55 -6.37
N GLY A 249 11.03 -29.45 -7.64
CA GLY A 249 11.88 -29.97 -8.73
C GLY A 249 11.96 -29.05 -9.94
N ARG A 250 11.36 -27.85 -9.90
CA ARG A 250 11.25 -26.95 -11.04
C ARG A 250 12.00 -25.64 -10.81
N LYS A 251 12.85 -25.29 -11.77
CA LYS A 251 13.56 -23.99 -11.84
C LYS A 251 12.73 -23.00 -12.65
N GLN A 252 12.57 -21.79 -12.11
CA GLN A 252 12.04 -20.66 -12.88
C GLN A 252 13.12 -20.13 -13.84
N PRO A 253 12.78 -19.81 -15.10
CA PRO A 253 13.74 -19.24 -16.03
C PRO A 253 14.13 -17.81 -15.62
N VAL A 254 15.41 -17.48 -15.75
CA VAL A 254 15.94 -16.14 -15.49
C VAL A 254 16.64 -15.61 -16.71
N GLN A 255 16.15 -14.49 -17.24
CA GLN A 255 16.86 -13.75 -18.28
C GLN A 255 17.93 -12.87 -17.61
N ARG A 256 19.21 -13.14 -17.86
CA ARG A 256 20.33 -12.48 -17.16
C ARG A 256 20.79 -11.18 -17.82
N ASP A 257 20.41 -10.97 -19.08
CA ASP A 257 20.89 -9.83 -19.86
C ASP A 257 20.16 -8.53 -19.50
N GLY A 258 20.92 -7.46 -19.34
CA GLY A 258 20.39 -6.12 -19.13
C GLY A 258 19.64 -5.90 -17.82
N LEU A 259 19.80 -6.77 -16.80
CA LEU A 259 19.09 -6.68 -15.51
C LEU A 259 19.27 -5.33 -14.83
N LEU A 260 20.51 -4.82 -14.79
CA LEU A 260 20.80 -3.53 -14.18
C LEU A 260 20.11 -2.37 -14.91
N ALA A 261 20.18 -2.36 -16.25
CA ALA A 261 19.53 -1.33 -17.05
C ALA A 261 18.00 -1.36 -16.85
N ARG A 262 17.40 -2.56 -16.79
CA ARG A 262 15.96 -2.71 -16.49
C ARG A 262 15.62 -2.22 -15.09
N ALA A 263 16.40 -2.58 -14.07
CA ALA A 263 16.18 -2.11 -12.71
C ALA A 263 16.23 -0.58 -12.62
N LEU A 264 17.21 0.07 -13.23
CA LEU A 264 17.35 1.53 -13.21
C LEU A 264 16.26 2.29 -14.00
N THR A 265 15.57 1.62 -14.93
CA THR A 265 14.54 2.25 -15.77
C THR A 265 13.11 1.90 -15.35
N LYS A 266 12.85 0.65 -14.94
CA LYS A 266 11.50 0.15 -14.66
C LYS A 266 11.13 0.17 -13.18
N ARG A 267 12.09 0.20 -12.28
CA ARG A 267 11.86 0.09 -10.85
C ARG A 267 11.09 1.31 -10.31
N PRO A 268 9.91 1.12 -9.68
CA PRO A 268 9.03 2.22 -9.32
C PRO A 268 9.64 3.20 -8.32
N ASP A 269 10.49 2.74 -7.39
CA ASP A 269 11.17 3.61 -6.42
C ASP A 269 12.20 4.53 -7.09
N VAL A 270 12.90 4.07 -8.15
CA VAL A 270 13.79 4.91 -8.94
C VAL A 270 12.99 5.97 -9.71
N VAL A 271 11.85 5.59 -10.29
CA VAL A 271 10.93 6.53 -10.96
C VAL A 271 10.40 7.57 -9.97
N SER A 272 9.97 7.14 -8.78
CA SER A 272 9.52 8.03 -7.70
C SER A 272 10.62 9.01 -7.29
N ALA A 273 11.87 8.56 -7.10
CA ALA A 273 13.01 9.43 -6.78
C ALA A 273 13.29 10.46 -7.88
N GLN A 274 13.23 10.06 -9.17
CA GLN A 274 13.37 11.00 -10.30
C GLN A 274 12.26 12.07 -10.31
N LEU A 275 11.02 11.68 -9.97
CA LEU A 275 9.91 12.63 -9.86
C LEU A 275 10.10 13.59 -8.68
N ARG A 276 10.68 13.14 -7.56
CA ARG A 276 11.02 14.00 -6.41
C ARG A 276 12.08 15.04 -6.77
N VAL A 277 13.09 14.70 -7.57
CA VAL A 277 14.05 15.67 -8.10
C VAL A 277 13.33 16.75 -8.95
N LYS A 278 12.43 16.36 -9.86
CA LYS A 278 11.63 17.29 -10.64
C LYS A 278 10.72 18.15 -9.77
N GLN A 279 10.18 17.61 -8.70
CA GLN A 279 9.37 18.33 -7.72
C GLN A 279 10.20 19.38 -7.00
N ALA A 280 11.39 19.04 -6.51
CA ALA A 280 12.29 19.99 -5.87
C ALA A 280 12.72 21.13 -6.85
N GLN A 281 12.93 20.81 -8.13
CA GLN A 281 13.17 21.81 -9.16
C GLN A 281 11.97 22.76 -9.33
N THR A 282 10.75 22.22 -9.36
CA THR A 282 9.52 23.04 -9.44
C THR A 282 9.35 23.91 -8.19
N SER A 283 9.75 23.43 -7.01
CA SER A 283 9.71 24.21 -5.76
C SER A 283 10.63 25.42 -5.81
N ILE A 284 11.81 25.33 -6.43
CA ILE A 284 12.70 26.50 -6.66
C ILE A 284 12.00 27.58 -7.49
N GLU A 285 11.27 27.17 -8.53
CA GLU A 285 10.50 28.08 -9.38
C GLU A 285 9.36 28.74 -8.59
N GLN A 286 8.68 27.99 -7.72
CA GLN A 286 7.55 28.46 -6.90
C GLN A 286 7.95 29.50 -5.84
N VAL A 287 9.16 29.44 -5.32
CA VAL A 287 9.65 30.44 -4.34
C VAL A 287 9.51 31.88 -4.86
N SER A 288 9.63 32.09 -6.16
CA SER A 288 9.51 33.41 -6.79
C SER A 288 8.07 33.82 -7.11
N ASP A 289 7.08 32.95 -6.87
CA ASP A 289 5.69 33.18 -7.27
C ASP A 289 5.03 34.32 -6.48
N SER A 290 5.45 34.55 -5.23
CA SER A 290 4.98 35.68 -4.41
C SER A 290 5.26 37.07 -5.03
N ARG A 291 6.20 37.15 -5.97
CA ARG A 291 6.57 38.41 -6.68
C ARG A 291 5.97 38.52 -8.08
N LYS A 292 5.16 37.57 -8.50
CA LYS A 292 4.54 37.58 -9.83
C LYS A 292 3.21 38.32 -9.81
N PRO A 293 2.88 39.03 -10.89
CA PRO A 293 1.59 39.68 -11.00
C PRO A 293 0.47 38.65 -11.03
N THR A 294 -0.61 38.96 -10.33
CA THR A 294 -1.85 38.19 -10.38
C THR A 294 -2.94 39.03 -10.99
N VAL A 295 -3.67 38.48 -11.95
CA VAL A 295 -4.79 39.13 -12.60
C VAL A 295 -6.04 38.30 -12.30
N ARG A 296 -7.09 38.97 -11.87
CA ARG A 296 -8.38 38.37 -11.61
C ARG A 296 -9.47 39.16 -12.27
N VAL A 297 -10.31 38.53 -13.07
CA VAL A 297 -11.47 39.11 -13.72
C VAL A 297 -12.72 38.54 -13.08
N GLY A 298 -13.70 39.40 -12.85
CA GLY A 298 -14.92 38.96 -12.19
C GLY A 298 -16.10 39.88 -12.40
N ALA A 299 -17.23 39.45 -11.88
CA ALA A 299 -18.44 40.23 -11.72
C ALA A 299 -18.94 40.08 -10.29
N PHE A 300 -19.47 41.13 -9.72
CA PHE A 300 -20.01 41.12 -8.38
C PHE A 300 -21.40 41.69 -8.33
N ALA A 301 -22.19 41.22 -7.42
CA ALA A 301 -23.45 41.80 -7.00
C ALA A 301 -23.48 41.85 -5.47
N SER A 302 -23.75 43.00 -4.91
CA SER A 302 -23.86 43.17 -3.48
C SER A 302 -25.13 43.93 -3.12
N GLN A 303 -25.75 43.52 -2.03
CA GLN A 303 -26.88 44.23 -1.43
C GLN A 303 -26.53 44.51 0.03
N GLN A 304 -26.48 45.79 0.34
CA GLN A 304 -26.27 46.26 1.70
C GLN A 304 -27.57 46.82 2.24
N ILE A 305 -27.95 46.41 3.43
CA ILE A 305 -29.10 46.93 4.15
C ILE A 305 -28.57 47.52 5.46
N ALA A 306 -28.77 48.82 5.62
CA ALA A 306 -28.41 49.51 6.85
C ALA A 306 -29.67 50.12 7.47
N GLY A 307 -29.89 49.90 8.75
CA GLY A 307 -31.01 50.47 9.51
C GLY A 307 -30.53 51.12 10.79
N GLY A 308 -30.91 52.38 11.02
CA GLY A 308 -30.69 53.07 12.29
C GLY A 308 -31.89 52.95 13.21
N ALA A 309 -31.68 52.76 14.48
CA ALA A 309 -32.73 52.54 15.45
C ALA A 309 -33.45 53.80 15.93
N PHE A 310 -33.18 55.01 15.37
CA PHE A 310 -33.78 56.25 15.85
C PHE A 310 -34.21 57.18 14.70
N TYR A 311 -35.46 57.59 14.73
CA TYR A 311 -36.17 58.49 13.83
C TYR A 311 -36.46 57.94 12.43
N ASP A 312 -37.73 57.67 12.19
CA ASP A 312 -38.30 57.21 10.93
C ASP A 312 -37.74 55.89 10.35
N GLY A 313 -38.04 54.82 10.92
CA GLY A 313 -38.08 53.43 10.45
C GLY A 313 -37.65 53.03 9.04
N GLY A 314 -36.81 53.82 8.36
CA GLY A 314 -36.33 53.55 7.03
C GLY A 314 -35.08 52.67 7.02
N TYR A 315 -35.15 51.55 6.29
CA TYR A 315 -33.97 50.78 5.92
C TYR A 315 -33.47 51.30 4.57
N ASP A 316 -32.22 51.78 4.53
CA ASP A 316 -31.55 52.10 3.29
C ASP A 316 -31.01 50.80 2.70
N ALA A 317 -31.47 50.43 1.52
CA ALA A 317 -30.96 49.33 0.75
C ALA A 317 -30.10 49.85 -0.42
N LEU A 318 -28.81 49.57 -0.36
CA LEU A 318 -27.90 49.89 -1.45
C LEU A 318 -27.61 48.62 -2.25
N ARG A 319 -27.94 48.63 -3.53
CA ARG A 319 -27.59 47.57 -4.47
C ARG A 319 -26.46 48.05 -5.35
N GLN A 320 -25.42 47.22 -5.44
CA GLN A 320 -24.29 47.46 -6.32
C GLN A 320 -24.05 46.22 -7.18
N GLU A 321 -23.84 46.41 -8.45
CA GLU A 321 -23.47 45.33 -9.37
C GLU A 321 -22.46 45.88 -10.37
N GLY A 322 -21.49 45.03 -10.79
CA GLY A 322 -20.48 45.52 -11.72
C GLY A 322 -19.49 44.43 -12.13
N GLY A 323 -18.66 44.78 -13.11
CA GLY A 323 -17.49 44.00 -13.47
C GLY A 323 -16.27 44.46 -12.67
N LEU A 324 -15.39 43.54 -12.35
CA LEU A 324 -14.15 43.76 -11.61
C LEU A 324 -12.96 43.21 -12.40
N VAL A 325 -11.95 44.05 -12.61
CA VAL A 325 -10.62 43.59 -13.02
C VAL A 325 -9.65 43.96 -11.90
N ASN A 326 -9.14 42.97 -11.21
CA ASN A 326 -8.15 43.19 -10.16
C ASN A 326 -6.78 42.74 -10.68
N ILE A 327 -5.85 43.68 -10.74
CA ILE A 327 -4.45 43.44 -11.12
C ILE A 327 -3.61 43.79 -9.90
N SER A 328 -3.02 42.77 -9.28
CA SER A 328 -2.12 42.94 -8.16
C SER A 328 -0.69 42.70 -8.61
N VAL A 329 0.12 43.72 -8.55
CA VAL A 329 1.54 43.67 -8.89
C VAL A 329 2.35 44.05 -7.65
N PRO A 330 3.09 43.11 -7.06
CA PRO A 330 3.95 43.43 -5.91
C PRO A 330 5.20 44.14 -6.35
N PHE A 331 5.18 45.50 -6.32
CA PHE A 331 6.29 46.33 -6.79
C PHE A 331 7.53 46.31 -5.90
N VAL A 332 7.35 46.40 -4.62
CA VAL A 332 8.45 46.38 -3.63
C VAL A 332 8.00 45.65 -2.39
N GLN A 333 8.72 44.57 -2.07
CA GLN A 333 8.57 43.91 -0.79
C GLN A 333 9.91 43.89 -0.06
N TRP A 334 9.97 44.61 1.05
CA TRP A 334 11.10 44.53 1.96
C TRP A 334 10.91 43.29 2.82
N ASP A 335 11.60 42.19 2.43
CA ASP A 335 11.44 40.89 3.06
C ASP A 335 12.66 40.44 3.92
N ASN A 336 13.52 41.42 4.27
CA ASN A 336 14.75 41.14 5.03
C ASN A 336 15.59 39.98 4.46
N GLY A 337 15.53 39.75 3.15
CA GLY A 337 16.21 38.63 2.47
C GLY A 337 15.53 37.28 2.59
N GLN A 338 14.27 37.23 3.01
CA GLN A 338 13.52 35.98 3.18
C GLN A 338 13.42 35.19 1.84
N LEU A 339 13.13 35.87 0.73
CA LEU A 339 13.07 35.21 -0.58
C LEU A 339 14.39 34.57 -0.96
N ARG A 340 15.52 35.26 -0.70
CA ARG A 340 16.84 34.71 -0.98
C ARG A 340 17.11 33.46 -0.15
N ARG A 341 16.79 33.51 1.15
CA ARG A 341 16.96 32.34 2.03
C ARG A 341 16.03 31.19 1.62
N ASN A 342 14.76 31.47 1.30
CA ASN A 342 13.84 30.43 0.85
C ASN A 342 14.29 29.80 -0.47
N LYS A 343 14.85 30.58 -1.39
CA LYS A 343 15.42 30.08 -2.64
C LYS A 343 16.66 29.20 -2.38
N GLU A 344 17.48 29.57 -1.42
CA GLU A 344 18.64 28.76 -1.04
C GLU A 344 18.22 27.44 -0.37
N VAL A 345 17.22 27.47 0.53
CA VAL A 345 16.62 26.26 1.10
C VAL A 345 16.09 25.32 0.02
N ALA A 346 15.35 25.88 -0.96
CA ALA A 346 14.83 25.07 -2.06
C ALA A 346 15.94 24.49 -2.96
N ARG A 347 17.08 25.19 -3.12
CA ARG A 347 18.25 24.64 -3.84
C ARG A 347 18.88 23.48 -3.08
N LEU A 348 19.11 23.66 -1.79
CA LEU A 348 19.63 22.59 -0.94
C LEU A 348 18.72 21.36 -0.92
N GLN A 349 17.39 21.56 -0.90
CA GLN A 349 16.43 20.46 -1.02
C GLN A 349 16.53 19.72 -2.37
N ARG A 350 16.79 20.45 -3.45
CA ARG A 350 17.04 19.82 -4.75
C ARG A 350 18.34 19.04 -4.76
N GLU A 351 19.44 19.61 -4.24
CA GLU A 351 20.73 18.93 -4.14
C GLU A 351 20.63 17.65 -3.28
N GLN A 352 19.87 17.70 -2.20
CA GLN A 352 19.57 16.53 -1.40
C GLN A 352 18.79 15.48 -2.20
N ALA A 353 17.75 15.86 -2.94
CA ALA A 353 16.98 14.92 -3.76
C ALA A 353 17.82 14.31 -4.89
N ASP A 354 18.76 15.08 -5.49
CA ASP A 354 19.72 14.56 -6.47
C ASP A 354 20.67 13.53 -5.82
N ALA A 355 21.19 13.82 -4.61
CA ALA A 355 22.06 12.90 -3.87
C ALA A 355 21.31 11.61 -3.47
N ASP A 356 20.08 11.73 -2.99
CA ASP A 356 19.22 10.58 -2.64
C ASP A 356 18.98 9.67 -3.86
N LEU A 357 18.79 10.26 -5.05
CA LEU A 357 18.64 9.51 -6.30
C LEU A 357 19.91 8.75 -6.68
N GLU A 358 21.08 9.37 -6.57
CA GLU A 358 22.36 8.70 -6.87
C GLU A 358 22.64 7.59 -5.85
N GLU A 359 22.44 7.83 -4.55
CA GLU A 359 22.55 6.78 -3.53
C GLU A 359 21.62 5.60 -3.82
N LEU A 360 20.37 5.89 -4.21
CA LEU A 360 19.42 4.84 -4.59
C LEU A 360 19.91 4.04 -5.80
N ARG A 361 20.46 4.69 -6.82
CA ARG A 361 21.01 4.03 -8.00
C ARG A 361 22.18 3.10 -7.66
N GLU A 362 23.09 3.55 -6.82
CA GLU A 362 24.21 2.74 -6.34
C GLU A 362 23.72 1.53 -5.53
N ARG A 363 22.76 1.74 -4.63
CA ARG A 363 22.12 0.68 -3.84
C ARG A 363 21.43 -0.35 -4.75
N VAL A 364 20.66 0.10 -5.74
CA VAL A 364 20.02 -0.78 -6.73
C VAL A 364 21.06 -1.59 -7.50
N ALA A 365 22.15 -0.97 -7.93
CA ALA A 365 23.20 -1.67 -8.64
C ALA A 365 23.91 -2.71 -7.77
N TYR A 366 24.09 -2.44 -6.50
CA TYR A 366 24.63 -3.38 -5.52
C TYR A 366 23.64 -4.54 -5.28
N ASP A 367 22.38 -4.24 -4.99
CA ASP A 367 21.34 -5.24 -4.69
C ASP A 367 21.14 -6.21 -5.85
N VAL A 368 21.06 -5.70 -7.09
CA VAL A 368 20.93 -6.54 -8.29
C VAL A 368 22.13 -7.48 -8.44
N ARG A 369 23.36 -6.98 -8.26
CA ARG A 369 24.57 -7.82 -8.32
C ARG A 369 24.56 -8.91 -7.24
N GLN A 370 24.22 -8.55 -6.00
CA GLN A 370 24.15 -9.51 -4.89
C GLN A 370 23.07 -10.57 -5.15
N GLN A 371 21.91 -10.16 -5.68
CA GLN A 371 20.85 -11.11 -5.97
C GLN A 371 21.14 -12.04 -7.14
N VAL A 372 21.84 -11.57 -8.18
CA VAL A 372 22.34 -12.43 -9.28
C VAL A 372 23.32 -13.48 -8.73
N LEU A 373 24.21 -13.08 -7.81
CA LEU A 373 25.10 -14.02 -7.13
C LEU A 373 24.33 -15.03 -6.26
N ALA A 374 23.26 -14.58 -5.58
CA ALA A 374 22.41 -15.46 -4.79
C ALA A 374 21.73 -16.53 -5.66
N VAL A 375 21.18 -16.14 -6.82
CA VAL A 375 20.61 -17.06 -7.81
C VAL A 375 21.66 -18.06 -8.29
N SER A 376 22.87 -17.59 -8.61
CA SER A 376 23.97 -18.46 -9.08
C SER A 376 24.43 -19.44 -8.01
N ARG A 377 24.50 -19.01 -6.73
CA ARG A 377 24.81 -19.88 -5.59
C ARG A 377 23.74 -20.94 -5.37
N ALA A 378 22.47 -20.55 -5.44
CA ALA A 378 21.35 -21.49 -5.32
C ALA A 378 21.35 -22.51 -6.48
N GLU A 379 21.68 -22.07 -7.71
CA GLU A 379 21.83 -22.97 -8.86
C GLU A 379 22.98 -23.97 -8.68
N ASN A 380 24.13 -23.53 -8.17
CA ASN A 380 25.25 -24.41 -7.86
C ASN A 380 24.91 -25.39 -6.73
N ARG A 381 24.11 -24.98 -5.72
CA ARG A 381 23.62 -25.89 -4.69
C ARG A 381 22.78 -27.03 -5.30
N ILE A 382 21.86 -26.70 -6.24
CA ILE A 382 21.06 -27.72 -6.93
C ILE A 382 21.94 -28.71 -7.71
N ARG A 383 23.05 -28.26 -8.31
CA ARG A 383 23.97 -29.17 -9.04
C ARG A 383 24.72 -30.15 -8.15
N ASN A 384 24.92 -29.77 -6.89
CA ASN A 384 25.73 -30.53 -5.92
C ASN A 384 24.85 -31.23 -4.84
N LEU A 385 23.57 -31.47 -5.15
CA LEU A 385 22.68 -32.14 -4.21
C LEU A 385 23.05 -33.62 -4.03
N PRO A 386 22.95 -34.18 -2.79
CA PRO A 386 23.02 -35.60 -2.59
C PRO A 386 21.82 -36.28 -3.27
N ASP A 387 22.04 -37.45 -3.83
CA ASP A 387 20.97 -38.25 -4.44
C ASP A 387 20.10 -38.90 -3.37
N PRO A 388 18.83 -38.54 -3.21
CA PRO A 388 17.94 -39.14 -2.20
C PRO A 388 17.76 -40.66 -2.40
N LYS A 389 17.85 -41.15 -3.64
CA LYS A 389 17.73 -42.58 -3.95
C LYS A 389 18.91 -43.38 -3.40
N GLN A 390 20.13 -42.82 -3.52
CA GLN A 390 21.33 -43.47 -2.96
C GLN A 390 21.26 -43.50 -1.42
N ALA A 391 20.79 -42.42 -0.79
CA ALA A 391 20.62 -42.36 0.64
C ALA A 391 19.54 -43.35 1.13
N LEU A 392 18.43 -43.52 0.41
CA LEU A 392 17.40 -44.53 0.72
C LEU A 392 17.94 -45.96 0.58
N GLN A 393 18.71 -46.23 -0.49
CA GLN A 393 19.35 -47.57 -0.65
C GLN A 393 20.35 -47.87 0.47
N ALA A 394 21.10 -46.84 0.93
CA ALA A 394 22.00 -47.01 2.07
C ALA A 394 21.24 -47.34 3.37
N LEU A 395 20.11 -46.66 3.61
CA LEU A 395 19.21 -46.96 4.74
C LEU A 395 18.68 -48.38 4.67
N GLN A 396 18.12 -48.81 3.52
CA GLN A 396 17.59 -50.17 3.35
C GLN A 396 18.63 -51.26 3.59
N ARG A 397 19.87 -51.06 3.14
CA ARG A 397 20.98 -51.98 3.42
C ARG A 397 21.32 -52.04 4.91
N ALA A 398 21.40 -50.86 5.56
CA ALA A 398 21.66 -50.81 7.01
C ALA A 398 20.57 -51.51 7.82
N GLU A 399 19.30 -51.37 7.44
CA GLU A 399 18.16 -52.07 8.07
C GLU A 399 18.21 -53.60 7.87
N GLN A 400 18.55 -54.03 6.65
CA GLN A 400 18.73 -55.48 6.39
C GLN A 400 19.85 -56.08 7.24
N MET A 401 20.99 -55.38 7.37
CA MET A 401 22.08 -55.80 8.23
C MET A 401 21.64 -55.85 9.69
N LEU A 402 20.87 -54.86 10.17
CA LEU A 402 20.35 -54.85 11.55
C LEU A 402 19.41 -56.03 11.85
N LEU A 403 18.50 -56.31 10.92
CA LEU A 403 17.54 -57.42 11.08
C LEU A 403 18.18 -58.81 11.01
N SER A 404 19.33 -58.97 10.34
CA SER A 404 20.06 -60.21 10.21
C SER A 404 21.16 -60.40 11.27
N ALA A 405 21.44 -59.38 12.09
CA ALA A 405 22.56 -59.38 13.04
C ALA A 405 22.24 -60.13 14.32
N PRO A 406 23.22 -60.81 14.92
CA PRO A 406 23.05 -61.40 16.25
C PRO A 406 22.92 -60.29 17.31
N PRO A 407 22.23 -60.57 18.47
CA PRO A 407 21.92 -59.58 19.49
C PRO A 407 23.11 -58.77 20.02
N GLU A 408 24.29 -59.36 20.04
CA GLU A 408 25.53 -58.81 20.58
C GLU A 408 26.07 -57.64 19.68
N THR A 409 25.81 -57.70 18.37
CA THR A 409 26.27 -56.70 17.39
C THR A 409 25.18 -55.68 17.02
N ALA A 410 23.93 -55.94 17.40
CA ALA A 410 22.78 -55.12 17.04
C ALA A 410 22.90 -53.68 17.55
N GLN A 411 23.51 -53.47 18.73
CA GLN A 411 23.61 -52.14 19.36
C GLN A 411 24.48 -51.18 18.55
N GLY A 412 25.56 -51.66 17.92
CA GLY A 412 26.39 -50.84 17.01
C GLY A 412 25.71 -50.54 15.67
N LEU A 413 24.90 -51.45 15.15
CA LEU A 413 24.16 -51.30 13.88
C LEU A 413 22.96 -50.36 14.02
N VAL A 414 22.36 -50.24 15.21
CA VAL A 414 21.29 -49.27 15.49
C VAL A 414 21.76 -47.85 15.21
N ALA A 415 22.93 -47.45 15.71
CA ALA A 415 23.49 -46.13 15.43
C ALA A 415 23.74 -45.90 13.93
N GLN A 416 24.17 -46.96 13.21
CA GLN A 416 24.37 -46.88 11.76
C GLN A 416 23.03 -46.68 11.00
N VAL A 417 21.97 -47.37 11.39
CA VAL A 417 20.62 -47.21 10.83
C VAL A 417 20.08 -45.81 11.11
N SER A 418 20.23 -45.33 12.36
CA SER A 418 19.79 -43.96 12.73
C SER A 418 20.53 -42.90 11.91
N ASN A 419 21.85 -43.01 11.74
CA ASN A 419 22.64 -42.14 10.90
C ASN A 419 22.22 -42.20 9.41
N ALA A 420 21.99 -43.39 8.87
CA ALA A 420 21.54 -43.57 7.49
C ALA A 420 20.15 -42.99 7.26
N ARG A 421 19.24 -43.10 8.22
CA ARG A 421 17.89 -42.52 8.22
C ARG A 421 17.95 -40.98 8.24
N GLN A 422 18.81 -40.43 9.09
CA GLN A 422 19.01 -38.98 9.13
C GLN A 422 19.61 -38.43 7.81
N ALA A 423 20.56 -39.19 7.21
CA ALA A 423 21.13 -38.85 5.91
C ALA A 423 20.07 -38.91 4.80
N TRP A 424 19.20 -39.92 4.78
CA TRP A 424 18.09 -39.99 3.83
C TRP A 424 17.12 -38.82 3.99
N ARG A 425 16.63 -38.57 5.23
CA ARG A 425 15.77 -37.43 5.52
C ARG A 425 16.39 -36.12 5.05
N SER A 426 17.66 -35.87 5.39
CA SER A 426 18.36 -34.65 5.01
C SER A 426 18.57 -34.53 3.50
N ALA A 427 18.82 -35.63 2.79
CA ALA A 427 18.93 -35.60 1.32
C ALA A 427 17.59 -35.25 0.63
N GLU A 428 16.51 -35.82 1.16
CA GLU A 428 15.15 -35.57 0.65
C GLU A 428 14.72 -34.10 0.86
N THR A 429 14.86 -33.57 2.06
CA THR A 429 14.52 -32.18 2.36
C THR A 429 15.47 -31.21 1.69
N ALA A 430 16.78 -31.48 1.63
CA ALA A 430 17.76 -30.63 0.97
C ALA A 430 17.47 -30.42 -0.52
N THR A 431 16.94 -31.46 -1.19
CA THR A 431 16.55 -31.34 -2.60
C THR A 431 15.41 -30.35 -2.77
N ALA A 432 14.32 -30.50 -2.04
CA ALA A 432 13.19 -29.58 -2.08
C ALA A 432 13.59 -28.14 -1.65
N ASP A 433 14.36 -28.04 -0.56
CA ASP A 433 14.85 -26.76 -0.06
C ASP A 433 15.73 -26.00 -1.07
N ALA A 434 16.61 -26.70 -1.76
CA ALA A 434 17.48 -26.07 -2.75
C ALA A 434 16.68 -25.48 -3.94
N TYR A 435 15.64 -26.18 -4.42
CA TYR A 435 14.75 -25.65 -5.45
C TYR A 435 13.88 -24.50 -4.93
N ILE A 436 13.39 -24.57 -3.70
CA ILE A 436 12.64 -23.49 -3.06
C ILE A 436 13.53 -22.25 -2.87
N ASP A 437 14.78 -22.42 -2.40
CA ASP A 437 15.75 -21.35 -2.23
C ASP A 437 16.09 -20.69 -3.59
N TYR A 438 16.24 -21.48 -4.64
CA TYR A 438 16.46 -20.96 -5.99
C TYR A 438 15.27 -20.11 -6.46
N ASN A 439 14.05 -20.62 -6.36
CA ASN A 439 12.85 -19.89 -6.79
C ASN A 439 12.64 -18.63 -5.94
N ASN A 440 12.88 -18.66 -4.64
CA ASN A 440 12.86 -17.50 -3.77
C ASN A 440 13.89 -16.44 -4.21
N ALA A 441 15.10 -16.86 -4.55
CA ALA A 441 16.11 -15.95 -5.09
C ALA A 441 15.67 -15.32 -6.42
N VAL A 442 15.00 -16.08 -7.29
CA VAL A 442 14.45 -15.56 -8.56
C VAL A 442 13.33 -14.55 -8.31
N PHE A 443 12.41 -14.81 -7.38
CA PHE A 443 11.33 -13.88 -7.03
C PHE A 443 11.87 -12.55 -6.51
N ARG A 444 12.86 -12.61 -5.60
CA ARG A 444 13.55 -11.41 -5.13
C ARG A 444 14.23 -10.64 -6.26
N LEU A 445 14.85 -11.35 -7.20
CA LEU A 445 15.46 -10.72 -8.37
C LEU A 445 14.41 -10.02 -9.24
N LYS A 446 13.26 -10.65 -9.50
CA LYS A 446 12.15 -10.03 -10.24
C LYS A 446 11.66 -8.77 -9.58
N ARG A 447 11.46 -8.79 -8.25
CA ARG A 447 11.13 -7.60 -7.46
C ARG A 447 12.16 -6.48 -7.66
N LEU A 448 13.45 -6.82 -7.64
CA LEU A 448 14.54 -5.84 -7.78
C LEU A 448 14.64 -5.22 -9.18
N ILE A 449 14.20 -5.90 -10.21
CA ILE A 449 14.17 -5.36 -11.58
C ILE A 449 12.85 -4.67 -11.93
N GLY A 450 11.89 -4.68 -11.01
CA GLY A 450 10.56 -4.07 -11.23
C GLY A 450 9.69 -4.85 -12.23
N ASP A 451 9.89 -6.16 -12.33
CA ASP A 451 9.15 -7.01 -13.26
C ASP A 451 7.88 -7.53 -12.59
N THR A 452 6.72 -7.18 -13.16
CA THR A 452 5.39 -7.58 -12.69
C THR A 452 4.78 -8.73 -13.49
N GLU A 453 5.49 -9.25 -14.50
CA GLU A 453 4.94 -10.31 -15.33
C GLU A 453 4.71 -11.59 -14.52
N PRO A 454 3.50 -12.18 -14.61
CA PRO A 454 3.19 -13.44 -13.93
C PRO A 454 4.08 -14.56 -14.45
N LEU A 455 4.47 -15.45 -13.54
CA LEU A 455 5.49 -16.49 -13.78
C LEU A 455 5.00 -17.69 -14.58
N LEU A 456 3.71 -17.89 -14.68
CA LEU A 456 3.10 -19.10 -15.23
C LEU A 456 1.92 -18.75 -16.13
N ASP A 457 1.73 -19.59 -17.15
CA ASP A 457 0.55 -19.59 -18.02
C ASP A 457 -0.73 -19.62 -17.18
N ARG A 458 -1.62 -18.70 -17.45
CA ARG A 458 -2.95 -18.62 -16.82
C ARG A 458 -3.79 -19.82 -17.24
N SER A 459 -3.65 -20.93 -16.55
CA SER A 459 -4.60 -22.01 -16.66
C SER A 459 -5.50 -22.03 -15.43
N SER A 460 -6.77 -21.66 -15.64
CA SER A 460 -7.92 -21.82 -14.75
C SER A 460 -7.81 -21.19 -13.36
N ALA A 461 -8.20 -19.91 -13.27
CA ALA A 461 -8.66 -19.34 -12.00
C ALA A 461 -9.96 -20.05 -11.59
N SER A 462 -9.88 -20.99 -10.67
CA SER A 462 -11.05 -21.50 -9.97
C SER A 462 -11.55 -20.41 -9.03
N GLU A 463 -12.83 -20.06 -9.10
CA GLU A 463 -13.50 -19.09 -8.25
C GLU A 463 -13.38 -19.50 -6.78
N ILE A 464 -12.48 -18.84 -6.05
CA ILE A 464 -12.36 -19.03 -4.60
C ILE A 464 -13.35 -18.06 -3.94
N PRO A 465 -14.39 -18.58 -3.26
CA PRO A 465 -15.36 -17.72 -2.59
C PRO A 465 -14.75 -17.01 -1.37
N VAL A 466 -15.18 -15.78 -1.13
CA VAL A 466 -14.56 -14.88 -0.15
C VAL A 466 -15.61 -14.24 0.73
N GLN A 467 -15.54 -14.53 2.02
CA GLN A 467 -16.20 -13.71 3.03
C GLN A 467 -15.28 -12.59 3.51
N ILE A 468 -15.69 -11.35 3.32
CA ILE A 468 -15.07 -10.20 3.97
C ILE A 468 -15.78 -10.00 5.30
N VAL A 469 -15.17 -10.46 6.40
CA VAL A 469 -15.55 -9.99 7.73
C VAL A 469 -14.97 -8.60 7.89
N GLY A 470 -15.73 -7.57 7.49
CA GLY A 470 -15.46 -6.20 7.86
C GLY A 470 -15.76 -6.03 9.35
N PRO A 471 -14.89 -5.36 10.15
CA PRO A 471 -15.32 -4.93 11.47
C PRO A 471 -16.48 -3.94 11.31
N ASN A 472 -17.63 -4.28 11.85
CA ASN A 472 -18.72 -3.35 12.09
C ASN A 472 -18.22 -2.30 13.09
N PHE A 473 -17.74 -1.16 12.60
CA PHE A 473 -17.71 0.04 13.40
C PHE A 473 -19.14 0.59 13.38
N GLY A 474 -19.90 0.18 14.40
CA GLY A 474 -21.20 0.75 14.68
C GLY A 474 -21.04 2.25 14.96
N GLN A 475 -21.93 3.02 14.35
CA GLN A 475 -22.49 4.35 14.59
C GLN A 475 -21.64 5.36 15.36
#